data_eb1ffc3bb104dc19eacb16aee00e0b01
#
_entry.id   eb1ffc3bb104dc19eacb16aee00e0b01
#
_cell.length_a   1.000
_cell.length_b   1.000
_cell.length_c   1.000
_cell.angle_alpha   90.00
_cell.angle_beta   90.00
_cell.angle_gamma   90.00
#
_symmetry.space_group_name_H-M   'P 1'
#
loop_
_entity.id
_entity.type
_entity.pdbx_description
1 polymer ?
#
loop_
_entity_poly.entity_id
_entity_poly.type
_entity_poly.pdbx_seq_one_letter_code
_entity_poly.pdbx_strand_id
1 'polypeptide(L)'
;MKDNFYKDVEIALERIQKIIRRTPLQFSPSLSEESEAEVFLKLENYQVTGSFKARGASNKLMLLSEENPKKIITASSGNHGSAVAYAAGILNLDTLIFLP
;
A
#
# COMPACT_ATOMS: atom_id res chain seq x y z
N MET A 1 5.16 -21.81 1.43
CA MET A 1 4.36 -20.59 1.62
C MET A 1 4.32 -20.14 3.09
N LYS A 2 4.12 -21.06 4.01
CA LYS A 2 3.78 -20.65 5.41
C LYS A 2 4.94 -20.07 6.20
N ASP A 3 6.14 -20.54 6.02
CA ASP A 3 7.28 -20.17 6.87
C ASP A 3 7.99 -18.87 6.44
N ASN A 4 7.71 -18.37 5.24
CA ASN A 4 8.33 -17.18 4.70
C ASN A 4 7.41 -15.95 4.64
N PHE A 5 6.10 -16.11 4.79
CA PHE A 5 5.15 -15.01 4.61
C PHE A 5 5.43 -13.83 5.55
N TYR A 6 5.70 -14.11 6.82
CA TYR A 6 6.03 -13.06 7.78
C TYR A 6 7.30 -12.30 7.39
N LYS A 7 8.34 -13.03 7.00
CA LYS A 7 9.58 -12.43 6.52
C LYS A 7 9.38 -11.60 5.25
N ASP A 8 8.56 -12.07 4.34
CA ASP A 8 8.23 -11.35 3.10
C ASP A 8 7.54 -10.01 3.42
N VAL A 9 6.66 -9.99 4.43
CA VAL A 9 6.01 -8.76 4.89
C VAL A 9 7.02 -7.80 5.53
N GLU A 10 7.94 -8.30 6.36
CA GLU A 10 9.00 -7.47 6.95
C GLU A 10 9.91 -6.85 5.89
N ILE A 11 10.36 -7.65 4.92
CA ILE A 11 11.18 -7.18 3.80
C ILE A 11 10.43 -6.13 2.97
N ALA A 12 9.14 -6.36 2.72
CA ALA A 12 8.31 -5.40 2.02
C ALA A 12 8.20 -4.08 2.80
N LEU A 13 8.01 -4.15 4.12
CA LEU A 13 7.97 -2.96 4.97
C LEU A 13 9.28 -2.17 4.91
N GLU A 14 10.42 -2.83 5.04
CA GLU A 14 11.73 -2.19 4.93
C GLU A 14 11.88 -1.47 3.58
N ARG A 15 11.40 -2.10 2.50
CA ARG A 15 11.45 -1.53 1.15
C ARG A 15 10.66 -0.24 1.03
N ILE A 16 9.43 -0.21 1.56
CA ILE A 16 8.50 0.90 1.32
C ILE A 16 8.46 1.97 2.43
N GLN A 17 9.05 1.72 3.60
CA GLN A 17 8.89 2.57 4.79
C GLN A 17 9.25 4.05 4.59
N LYS A 18 10.10 4.36 3.61
CA LYS A 18 10.52 5.75 3.32
C LYS A 18 9.49 6.53 2.50
N ILE A 19 8.58 5.84 1.82
CA ILE A 19 7.62 6.47 0.91
C ILE A 19 6.16 6.29 1.34
N ILE A 20 5.92 5.54 2.40
CA ILE A 20 4.61 5.42 3.03
C ILE A 20 4.60 6.02 4.42
N ARG A 21 3.42 6.20 4.98
CA ARG A 21 3.25 6.64 6.38
C ARG A 21 3.08 5.45 7.31
N ARG A 22 3.63 5.58 8.51
CA ARG A 22 3.23 4.72 9.62
C ARG A 22 1.93 5.25 10.18
N THR A 23 0.83 4.57 9.90
CA THR A 23 -0.49 4.98 10.35
C THR A 23 -0.81 4.50 11.77
N PRO A 24 -1.69 5.20 12.51
CA PRO A 24 -2.08 4.79 13.85
C PRO A 24 -2.77 3.42 13.88
N LEU A 25 -2.56 2.71 14.97
CA LEU A 25 -3.35 1.55 15.38
C LEU A 25 -4.15 1.96 16.62
N GLN A 26 -5.46 2.10 16.48
CA GLN A 26 -6.33 2.68 17.50
C GLN A 26 -7.33 1.67 18.02
N PHE A 27 -7.41 1.51 19.35
CA PHE A 27 -8.44 0.72 19.98
C PHE A 27 -9.82 1.35 19.75
N SER A 28 -10.80 0.52 19.40
CA SER A 28 -12.19 0.93 19.19
C SER A 28 -13.09 0.38 20.29
N PRO A 29 -13.48 1.20 21.28
CA PRO A 29 -14.36 0.75 22.36
C PRO A 29 -15.72 0.25 21.86
N SER A 30 -16.34 0.98 20.93
CA SER A 30 -17.66 0.65 20.42
C SER A 30 -17.71 -0.68 19.66
N LEU A 31 -16.75 -0.89 18.75
CA LEU A 31 -16.65 -2.15 18.01
C LEU A 31 -16.24 -3.32 18.91
N SER A 32 -15.42 -3.04 19.91
CA SER A 32 -15.02 -4.07 20.89
C SER A 32 -16.19 -4.52 21.75
N GLU A 33 -17.03 -3.61 22.19
CA GLU A 33 -18.24 -3.93 22.94
C GLU A 33 -19.24 -4.72 22.07
N GLU A 34 -19.48 -4.26 20.85
CA GLU A 34 -20.43 -4.90 19.93
C GLU A 34 -20.00 -6.32 19.51
N SER A 35 -18.71 -6.53 19.32
CA SER A 35 -18.18 -7.83 18.85
C SER A 35 -17.75 -8.77 19.97
N GLU A 36 -17.78 -8.34 21.23
CA GLU A 36 -17.23 -9.07 22.39
C GLU A 36 -15.75 -9.47 22.21
N ALA A 37 -14.98 -8.63 21.51
CA ALA A 37 -13.56 -8.84 21.22
C ALA A 37 -12.76 -7.54 21.36
N GLU A 38 -11.47 -7.63 21.49
CA GLU A 38 -10.59 -6.44 21.41
C GLU A 38 -10.39 -6.04 19.95
N VAL A 39 -10.99 -4.94 19.52
CA VAL A 39 -10.92 -4.44 18.14
C VAL A 39 -10.03 -3.22 18.05
N PHE A 40 -9.04 -3.31 17.18
CA PHE A 40 -8.14 -2.21 16.83
C PHE A 40 -8.30 -1.82 15.35
N LEU A 41 -8.31 -0.53 15.09
CA LEU A 41 -8.42 0.03 13.75
C LEU A 41 -7.04 0.48 13.28
N LYS A 42 -6.56 -0.10 12.19
CA LYS A 42 -5.40 0.40 11.47
C LYS A 42 -5.87 1.51 10.52
N LEU A 43 -5.58 2.75 10.87
CA LEU A 43 -6.16 3.92 10.21
C LEU A 43 -5.48 4.25 8.88
N GLU A 44 -5.68 3.41 7.88
CA GLU A 44 -5.12 3.57 6.53
C GLU A 44 -5.81 4.67 5.70
N ASN A 45 -6.88 5.27 6.19
CA ASN A 45 -7.39 6.53 5.66
C ASN A 45 -6.41 7.70 5.85
N TYR A 46 -5.47 7.60 6.78
CA TYR A 46 -4.35 8.53 6.96
C TYR A 46 -3.12 8.17 6.13
N GLN A 47 -3.16 7.09 5.39
CA GLN A 47 -2.05 6.70 4.51
C GLN A 47 -1.87 7.73 3.39
N VAL A 48 -0.68 7.78 2.78
CA VAL A 48 -0.49 8.49 1.51
C VAL A 48 -1.52 7.98 0.51
N THR A 49 -2.10 8.85 -0.27
CA THR A 49 -3.24 8.56 -1.17
C THR A 49 -4.55 8.13 -0.48
N GLY A 50 -4.63 8.16 0.85
CA GLY A 50 -5.86 7.95 1.60
C GLY A 50 -6.37 6.52 1.71
N SER A 51 -5.57 5.52 1.34
CA SER A 51 -5.95 4.11 1.46
C SER A 51 -4.75 3.18 1.63
N PHE A 52 -5.00 1.95 2.05
CA PHE A 52 -3.97 0.93 2.21
C PHE A 52 -3.29 0.52 0.89
N LYS A 53 -3.88 0.83 -0.25
CA LYS A 53 -3.35 0.48 -1.58
C LYS A 53 -1.96 1.06 -1.84
N ALA A 54 -1.60 2.15 -1.19
CA ALA A 54 -0.27 2.75 -1.27
C ALA A 54 0.84 1.75 -0.89
N ARG A 55 0.60 0.87 0.07
CA ARG A 55 1.57 -0.15 0.51
C ARG A 55 1.89 -1.14 -0.59
N GLY A 56 0.88 -1.81 -1.11
CA GLY A 56 1.05 -2.83 -2.14
C GLY A 56 1.57 -2.26 -3.46
N ALA A 57 1.03 -1.12 -3.90
CA ALA A 57 1.50 -0.44 -5.11
C ALA A 57 2.97 -0.03 -4.99
N SER A 58 3.36 0.60 -3.88
CA SER A 58 4.75 0.99 -3.64
C SER A 58 5.69 -0.21 -3.65
N ASN A 59 5.33 -1.29 -2.95
CA ASN A 59 6.14 -2.50 -2.92
C ASN A 59 6.32 -3.10 -4.31
N LYS A 60 5.25 -3.24 -5.07
CA LYS A 60 5.29 -3.80 -6.42
C LYS A 60 6.09 -2.94 -7.38
N LEU A 61 5.88 -1.63 -7.37
CA LEU A 61 6.58 -0.73 -8.29
C LEU A 61 8.08 -0.60 -7.95
N MET A 62 8.45 -0.63 -6.67
CA MET A 62 9.87 -0.65 -6.29
C MET A 62 10.57 -1.89 -6.81
N LEU A 63 9.94 -3.06 -6.73
CA LEU A 63 10.49 -4.30 -7.33
C LEU A 63 10.58 -4.20 -8.85
N LEU A 64 9.52 -3.73 -9.50
CA LEU A 64 9.51 -3.57 -10.96
C LEU A 64 10.54 -2.54 -11.44
N SER A 65 10.79 -1.50 -10.67
CA SER A 65 11.78 -0.47 -11.05
C SER A 65 13.19 -1.03 -11.22
N GLU A 66 13.53 -2.09 -10.49
CA GLU A 66 14.82 -2.78 -10.62
C GLU A 66 14.98 -3.47 -11.97
N GLU A 67 13.87 -3.80 -12.64
CA GLU A 67 13.85 -4.42 -13.96
C GLU A 67 13.93 -3.41 -15.12
N ASN A 68 13.98 -2.10 -14.81
CA ASN A 68 13.99 -1.00 -15.78
C ASN A 68 12.85 -1.10 -16.82
N PRO A 69 11.60 -1.15 -16.40
CA PRO A 69 10.48 -1.32 -17.31
C PRO A 69 10.32 -0.08 -18.21
N LYS A 70 9.96 -0.30 -19.48
CA LYS A 70 9.68 0.80 -20.40
C LYS A 70 8.44 1.59 -20.03
N LYS A 71 7.44 0.91 -19.50
CA LYS A 71 6.16 1.51 -19.11
C LYS A 71 5.43 0.61 -18.12
N ILE A 72 4.81 1.24 -17.13
CA ILE A 72 3.87 0.61 -16.20
C ILE A 72 2.46 0.90 -16.71
N ILE A 73 1.63 -0.11 -16.79
CA ILE A 73 0.24 0.02 -17.24
C ILE A 73 -0.69 -0.60 -16.21
N THR A 74 -1.75 0.13 -15.88
CA THR A 74 -2.82 -0.37 -15.02
C THR A 74 -4.17 0.23 -15.41
N ALA A 75 -5.25 -0.34 -14.92
CA ALA A 75 -6.61 0.18 -15.10
C ALA A 75 -7.29 0.31 -13.73
N SER A 76 -7.67 1.50 -13.36
CA SER A 76 -8.36 1.77 -12.10
C SER A 76 -8.87 3.20 -12.04
N SER A 77 -10.11 3.39 -11.59
CA SER A 77 -10.70 4.71 -11.32
C SER A 77 -10.58 5.15 -9.86
N GLY A 78 -9.97 4.35 -8.99
CA GLY A 78 -9.99 4.57 -7.55
C GLY A 78 -8.63 4.46 -6.88
N ASN A 79 -8.65 3.91 -5.68
CA ASN A 79 -7.50 3.86 -4.78
C ASN A 79 -6.27 3.17 -5.34
N HIS A 80 -6.47 2.13 -6.14
CA HIS A 80 -5.34 1.45 -6.79
C HIS A 80 -4.63 2.37 -7.80
N GLY A 81 -5.38 3.04 -8.65
CA GLY A 81 -4.82 4.00 -9.62
C GLY A 81 -4.07 5.13 -8.94
N SER A 82 -4.66 5.70 -7.87
CA SER A 82 -4.01 6.75 -7.08
C SER A 82 -2.70 6.27 -6.44
N ALA A 83 -2.68 5.06 -5.91
CA ALA A 83 -1.49 4.48 -5.30
C ALA A 83 -0.39 4.18 -6.33
N VAL A 84 -0.77 3.67 -7.50
CA VAL A 84 0.18 3.44 -8.62
C VAL A 84 0.76 4.77 -9.11
N ALA A 85 -0.06 5.79 -9.31
CA ALA A 85 0.41 7.12 -9.73
C ALA A 85 1.38 7.72 -8.73
N TYR A 86 1.08 7.62 -7.44
CA TYR A 86 1.96 8.09 -6.36
C TYR A 86 3.33 7.39 -6.38
N ALA A 87 3.33 6.07 -6.37
CA ALA A 87 4.58 5.30 -6.34
C ALA A 87 5.40 5.48 -7.62
N ALA A 88 4.74 5.48 -8.77
CA ALA A 88 5.38 5.70 -10.07
C ALA A 88 6.02 7.10 -10.16
N GLY A 89 5.35 8.12 -9.61
CA GLY A 89 5.89 9.47 -9.55
C GLY A 89 7.17 9.57 -8.73
N ILE A 90 7.21 8.92 -7.56
CA ILE A 90 8.41 8.88 -6.71
C ILE A 90 9.56 8.14 -7.40
N LEU A 91 9.25 7.03 -8.08
CA LEU A 91 10.25 6.18 -8.74
C LEU A 91 10.60 6.65 -10.15
N ASN A 92 9.98 7.74 -10.61
CA ASN A 92 10.17 8.30 -11.95
C ASN A 92 9.91 7.26 -13.07
N LEU A 93 8.84 6.48 -12.92
CA LEU A 93 8.42 5.46 -13.88
C LEU A 93 7.37 6.02 -14.85
N ASP A 94 7.57 5.79 -16.13
CA ASP A 94 6.55 6.10 -17.16
C ASP A 94 5.32 5.21 -16.93
N THR A 95 4.16 5.85 -16.74
CA THR A 95 2.97 5.14 -16.30
C THR A 95 1.73 5.59 -17.06
N LEU A 96 0.93 4.62 -17.46
CA LEU A 96 -0.36 4.82 -18.09
C LEU A 96 -1.47 4.17 -17.27
N ILE A 97 -2.43 4.97 -16.85
CA ILE A 97 -3.58 4.51 -16.07
C ILE A 97 -4.84 4.69 -16.89
N PHE A 98 -5.50 3.57 -17.23
CA PHE A 98 -6.79 3.59 -17.91
C PHE A 98 -7.91 3.81 -16.92
N LEU A 99 -8.76 4.77 -17.21
CA LEU A 99 -9.98 5.07 -16.48
C LEU A 99 -11.19 4.57 -17.27
N PRO A 100 -12.28 4.13 -16.58
CA PRO A 100 -13.52 3.78 -17.28
C PRO A 100 -14.22 5.00 -17.86
#